data_f68700af91ba5d21b3378c35a7dcaf19
#
_entry.id   f68700af91ba5d21b3378c35a7dcaf19
#
_cell.length_a   1.000
_cell.length_b   1.000
_cell.length_c   1.000
_cell.angle_alpha   90.00
_cell.angle_beta   90.00
_cell.angle_gamma   90.00
#
_symmetry.space_group_name_H-M   'P 1'
#
loop_
_entity.id
_entity.type
_entity.pdbx_description
1 polymer ?
#
loop_
_entity_poly.entity_id
_entity_poly.type
_entity_poly.pdbx_seq_one_letter_code
_entity_poly.pdbx_strand_id
1 'polypeptide(L)' 'MKYSLRAIRINKGVTQEEAAQNIGVSVETLANYEKGNTYPDIPILKRMEVYYGVSYNDIDFFCNENTVKL' A
#
# COMPACT_ATOMS: atom_id res chain seq x y z
N MET A 1 5.93 -0.32 -14.74
CA MET A 1 6.88 -0.31 -13.62
C MET A 1 6.11 -0.40 -12.32
N LYS A 2 6.63 -1.18 -11.38
CA LYS A 2 5.94 -1.38 -10.10
C LYS A 2 6.61 -0.60 -8.99
N TYR A 3 5.80 -0.09 -8.09
CA TYR A 3 6.27 0.67 -6.93
C TYR A 3 5.75 0.01 -5.66
N SER A 4 6.51 0.09 -4.58
CA SER A 4 6.03 -0.38 -3.29
C SER A 4 4.84 0.47 -2.85
N LEU A 5 3.99 -0.13 -2.02
CA LEU A 5 2.83 0.60 -1.51
C LEU A 5 3.27 1.84 -0.72
N ARG A 6 4.35 1.70 0.05
CA ARG A 6 4.89 2.82 0.81
C ARG A 6 5.36 3.94 -0.10
N ALA A 7 6.05 3.60 -1.20
CA ALA A 7 6.52 4.62 -2.14
C ALA A 7 5.36 5.36 -2.78
N ILE A 8 4.30 4.66 -3.12
CA ILE A 8 3.11 5.27 -3.70
C ILE A 8 2.49 6.25 -2.71
N ARG A 9 2.39 5.85 -1.43
CA ARG A 9 1.85 6.72 -0.39
C ARG A 9 2.70 7.97 -0.21
N ILE A 10 4.00 7.79 -0.12
CA ILE A 10 4.92 8.90 0.07
C ILE A 10 4.87 9.85 -1.12
N ASN A 11 4.77 9.29 -2.32
CA ASN A 11 4.67 10.12 -3.52
C ASN A 11 3.38 10.93 -3.53
N LYS A 12 2.29 10.39 -2.95
CA LYS A 12 1.04 11.15 -2.82
C LYS A 12 1.15 12.23 -1.74
N GLY A 13 2.11 12.11 -0.85
CA GLY A 13 2.33 13.12 0.18
C GLY A 13 1.43 12.98 1.39
N VAL A 14 0.99 11.77 1.71
CA VAL A 14 0.08 11.53 2.85
C VAL A 14 0.74 10.64 3.88
N THR A 15 0.27 10.78 5.12
CA THR A 15 0.73 9.95 6.24
C THR A 15 0.01 8.61 6.20
N GLN A 16 0.52 7.64 6.97
CA GLN A 16 -0.16 6.35 7.11
C GLN A 16 -1.56 6.53 7.70
N GLU A 17 -1.71 7.41 8.71
CA GLU A 17 -3.01 7.67 9.31
C GLU A 17 -4.00 8.19 8.28
N GLU A 18 -3.56 9.14 7.50
CA GLU A 18 -4.41 9.76 6.50
C GLU A 18 -4.84 8.75 5.44
N ALA A 19 -3.87 7.99 4.92
CA ALA A 19 -4.14 6.99 3.91
C ALA A 19 -5.05 5.88 4.45
N ALA A 20 -4.77 5.40 5.66
CA ALA A 20 -5.57 4.34 6.25
C ALA A 20 -7.03 4.78 6.42
N GLN A 21 -7.23 6.01 6.87
CA GLN A 21 -8.56 6.55 7.06
C GLN A 21 -9.33 6.60 5.74
N ASN A 22 -8.67 7.02 4.68
CA ASN A 22 -9.31 7.16 3.37
C ASN A 22 -9.53 5.81 2.69
N ILE A 23 -8.68 4.84 2.96
CA ILE A 23 -8.85 3.49 2.42
C ILE A 23 -9.88 2.71 3.23
N GLY A 24 -10.02 3.03 4.51
CA GLY A 24 -10.99 2.37 5.37
C GLY A 24 -10.42 1.21 6.16
N VAL A 25 -9.15 1.30 6.54
CA VAL A 25 -8.47 0.30 7.37
C VAL A 25 -7.79 1.00 8.52
N SER A 26 -7.33 0.24 9.51
CA SER A 26 -6.56 0.81 10.60
C SER A 26 -5.15 1.14 10.12
N VAL A 27 -4.50 2.06 10.85
CA VAL A 27 -3.10 2.40 10.57
C VAL A 27 -2.22 1.16 10.66
N GLU A 28 -2.47 0.33 11.65
CA GLU A 28 -1.70 -0.89 11.85
C GLU A 28 -1.85 -1.83 10.66
N THR A 29 -3.08 -1.96 10.16
CA THR A 29 -3.35 -2.81 9.00
C THR A 29 -2.61 -2.29 7.78
N LEU A 30 -2.65 -0.97 7.55
CA LEU A 30 -1.94 -0.39 6.42
C LEU A 30 -0.43 -0.58 6.56
N ALA A 31 0.09 -0.40 7.77
CA ALA A 31 1.51 -0.61 8.01
C ALA A 31 1.92 -2.04 7.67
N ASN A 32 1.07 -3.02 8.01
CA ASN A 32 1.35 -4.42 7.69
C ASN A 32 1.31 -4.67 6.18
N TYR A 33 0.41 -4.00 5.48
CA TYR A 33 0.39 -4.10 4.02
C TYR A 33 1.69 -3.53 3.44
N GLU A 34 2.16 -2.41 3.96
CA GLU A 34 3.37 -1.78 3.45
C GLU A 34 4.62 -2.61 3.74
N LYS A 35 4.60 -3.37 4.83
CA LYS A 35 5.72 -4.25 5.18
C LYS A 35 5.68 -5.59 4.46
N GLY A 36 4.57 -5.91 3.82
CA GLY A 36 4.41 -7.20 3.17
C GLY A 36 4.04 -8.32 4.12
N ASN A 37 3.61 -7.99 5.34
CA ASN A 37 3.21 -9.00 6.31
C ASN A 37 1.83 -9.56 6.02
N THR A 38 0.95 -8.71 5.50
CA THR A 38 -0.40 -9.11 5.11
C THR A 38 -0.73 -8.43 3.80
N TYR A 39 -1.81 -8.87 3.17
CA TYR A 39 -2.23 -8.34 1.88
C TYR A 39 -3.70 -7.95 1.93
N PRO A 40 -4.09 -6.89 1.22
CA PRO A 40 -5.49 -6.47 1.21
C PRO A 40 -6.34 -7.47 0.42
N ASP A 41 -7.59 -7.62 0.84
CA ASP A 41 -8.56 -8.36 0.04
C ASP A 41 -9.00 -7.49 -1.15
N ILE A 42 -9.81 -8.08 -2.02
CA ILE A 42 -10.20 -7.39 -3.25
C ILE A 42 -10.94 -6.07 -2.99
N PRO A 43 -11.92 -6.00 -2.08
CA PRO A 43 -12.58 -4.71 -1.83
C PRO A 43 -11.64 -3.62 -1.36
N ILE A 44 -10.70 -3.96 -0.48
CA ILE A 44 -9.72 -2.98 0.01
C ILE A 44 -8.77 -2.60 -1.11
N LEU A 45 -8.34 -3.56 -1.91
CA LEU A 45 -7.45 -3.30 -3.03
C LEU A 45 -8.09 -2.31 -4.02
N LYS A 46 -9.37 -2.47 -4.29
CA LYS A 46 -10.06 -1.55 -5.18
C LYS A 46 -10.11 -0.13 -4.61
N ARG A 47 -10.30 0.00 -3.30
CA ARG A 47 -10.26 1.31 -2.65
C ARG A 47 -8.89 1.94 -2.76
N MET A 48 -7.84 1.13 -2.61
CA MET A 48 -6.47 1.61 -2.77
C MET A 48 -6.22 2.12 -4.19
N GLU A 49 -6.70 1.39 -5.19
CA GLU A 49 -6.54 1.81 -6.57
C GLU A 49 -7.16 3.18 -6.80
N VAL A 50 -8.37 3.37 -6.29
CA VAL A 50 -9.07 4.64 -6.45
C VAL A 50 -8.36 5.76 -5.69
N TYR A 51 -8.01 5.49 -4.43
CA TYR A 51 -7.41 6.50 -3.57
C TYR A 51 -6.05 6.94 -4.09
N TYR A 52 -5.22 5.99 -4.46
CA TYR A 52 -3.87 6.31 -4.93
C TYR A 52 -3.83 6.64 -6.42
N GLY A 53 -4.89 6.33 -7.16
CA GLY A 53 -4.92 6.61 -8.59
C GLY A 53 -3.98 5.74 -9.39
N VAL A 54 -3.82 4.48 -8.99
CA VAL A 54 -2.94 3.53 -9.67
C VAL A 54 -3.67 2.22 -9.87
N SER A 55 -3.18 1.43 -10.84
CA SER A 55 -3.67 0.08 -11.03
C SER A 55 -2.96 -0.86 -10.08
N TYR A 56 -3.64 -1.92 -9.64
CA TYR A 56 -2.98 -2.88 -8.77
C TYR A 56 -1.76 -3.51 -9.46
N ASN A 57 -1.75 -3.54 -10.78
CA ASN A 57 -0.59 -4.04 -11.52
C ASN A 57 0.66 -3.20 -11.30
N ASP A 58 0.49 -1.96 -10.87
CA ASP A 58 1.60 -1.05 -10.61
C ASP A 58 2.06 -1.11 -9.15
N ILE A 59 1.41 -1.90 -8.31
CA ILE A 59 1.74 -2.01 -6.91
C ILE A 59 2.52 -3.29 -6.68
N ASP A 60 3.69 -3.17 -6.07
CA ASP A 60 4.49 -4.33 -5.71
C ASP A 60 4.30 -4.61 -4.23
N PHE A 61 3.39 -5.54 -3.91
CA PHE A 61 3.10 -5.90 -2.54
C PHE A 61 4.19 -6.76 -1.91
N PHE A 62 5.09 -7.27 -2.72
CA PHE A 62 6.17 -8.14 -2.23
C PHE A 62 7.46 -7.37 -2.02
N CYS A 63 7.51 -6.12 -2.41
CA CYS A 63 8.66 -5.28 -2.19
C CYS A 63 8.64 -4.79 -0.75
N ASN A 64 9.65 -5.17 0.01
CA ASN A 64 9.69 -4.96 1.44
C ASN A 64 11.10 -4.48 1.77
N GLU A 65 11.20 -3.43 2.59
CA GLU A 65 12.50 -2.86 2.93
C GLU A 65 13.41 -3.87 3.60
N ASN A 66 12.82 -4.81 4.30
CA ASN A 66 13.59 -5.82 5.04
C ASN A 66 13.86 -7.06 4.21
N THR A 67 13.40 -7.10 2.97
CA THR A 67 13.59 -8.25 2.10
C THR A 67 14.90 -8.12 1.37
N VAL A 68 15.71 -9.16 1.48
CA VAL A 68 16.95 -9.22 0.74
C VAL A 68 16.64 -9.70 -0.67
N LYS A 69 17.03 -8.93 -1.64
CA LYS A 69 16.85 -9.30 -3.05
C LYS A 69 17.97 -10.22 -3.47
N LEU A 70 17.60 -11.31 -4.05
CA LEU A 70 18.56 -12.29 -4.54
C LEU A 70 18.78 -12.16 -6.03
#